data_44c9756c42382e73ba55f3c3c8bfedbf
#
_entry.id   44c9756c42382e73ba55f3c3c8bfedbf
#
_cell.length_a   1.000
_cell.length_b   1.000
_cell.length_c   1.000
_cell.angle_alpha   90.00
_cell.angle_beta   90.00
_cell.angle_gamma   90.00
#
_symmetry.space_group_name_H-M   'P 1'
#
loop_
_entity.id
_entity.type
_entity.pdbx_description
1 polymer ?
#
loop_
_entity_poly.entity_id
_entity_poly.type
_entity_poly.pdbx_seq_one_letter_code
_entity_poly.pdbx_strand_id
1 'polypeptide(L)'
;NYRFLVNLLRPGYTTVNGSGICGYIAATMLLAYEQYSSSAGTFDTDDYWWDSSVGGYVIDSNFTMELYNLGVSLGYGTSTTSVAIHYTVKKYLENRNIAASHTSLYSPIATNMTIASKIKDDRPVIWFGVVSKNSADDRTNLSHAVLAYGYEYSFLGGYAFVAHFGWDDSSVVTYSGLLGSLYTFTLD
;
A
#
# COMPACT_ATOMS: atom_id res chain seq x y z
N ASN A 1 -0.94 -18.45 -12.81
CA ASN A 1 0.13 -17.47 -12.82
C ASN A 1 0.27 -16.90 -11.43
N TYR A 2 1.49 -16.86 -10.96
CA TYR A 2 1.84 -16.45 -9.61
C TYR A 2 2.93 -15.41 -9.68
N ARG A 3 2.80 -14.28 -8.96
CA ARG A 3 3.82 -13.26 -8.89
C ARG A 3 3.84 -12.62 -7.52
N PHE A 4 5.04 -12.44 -6.99
CA PHE A 4 5.33 -11.67 -5.78
C PHE A 4 6.36 -10.60 -6.05
N LEU A 5 6.20 -9.47 -5.42
CA LEU A 5 7.22 -8.44 -5.34
C LEU A 5 8.01 -8.65 -4.04
N VAL A 6 9.28 -9.02 -4.20
CA VAL A 6 10.12 -9.48 -3.08
C VAL A 6 10.68 -8.34 -2.22
N ASN A 7 10.64 -7.11 -2.72
CA ASN A 7 11.26 -5.95 -2.06
C ASN A 7 10.29 -5.12 -1.24
N LEU A 8 9.13 -5.68 -0.87
CA LEU A 8 8.20 -4.96 -0.02
C LEU A 8 8.75 -4.82 1.38
N LEU A 9 8.90 -3.58 1.83
CA LEU A 9 9.34 -3.27 3.19
C LEU A 9 8.16 -3.36 4.15
N ARG A 10 8.40 -3.89 5.35
CA ARG A 10 7.40 -3.95 6.41
C ARG A 10 7.28 -2.59 7.07
N PRO A 11 6.08 -2.11 7.39
CA PRO A 11 5.95 -0.93 8.22
C PRO A 11 6.55 -1.21 9.60
N GLY A 12 7.23 -0.22 10.16
CA GLY A 12 7.61 -0.24 11.56
C GLY A 12 6.37 -0.34 12.44
N TYR A 13 6.53 -0.85 13.65
CA TYR A 13 5.46 -0.92 14.64
C TYR A 13 4.93 0.49 14.91
N THR A 14 3.73 0.78 14.44
CA THR A 14 3.07 2.04 14.75
C THR A 14 2.07 1.80 15.87
N THR A 15 2.38 2.25 17.07
CA THR A 15 1.41 2.37 18.16
C THR A 15 0.27 3.36 17.81
N VAL A 16 0.36 4.04 16.69
CA VAL A 16 -0.58 5.02 16.17
C VAL A 16 -1.69 4.39 15.33
N ASN A 17 -1.91 3.11 15.42
CA ASN A 17 -2.99 2.39 14.73
C ASN A 17 -4.38 2.75 15.32
N GLY A 18 -4.57 4.03 15.63
CA GLY A 18 -5.88 4.62 15.81
C GLY A 18 -6.65 4.53 14.50
N SER A 19 -7.93 4.23 14.58
CA SER A 19 -8.86 4.10 13.47
C SER A 19 -8.63 5.18 12.39
N GLY A 20 -8.38 4.77 11.16
CA GLY A 20 -8.44 5.63 9.99
C GLY A 20 -7.12 6.03 9.33
N ILE A 21 -5.95 5.50 9.73
CA ILE A 21 -4.65 5.80 9.08
C ILE A 21 -4.13 4.70 8.15
N CYS A 22 -4.90 3.66 7.91
CA CYS A 22 -4.49 2.51 7.11
C CYS A 22 -4.00 2.89 5.70
N GLY A 23 -4.61 3.90 5.09
CA GLY A 23 -4.17 4.40 3.78
C GLY A 23 -2.80 5.07 3.83
N TYR A 24 -2.47 5.78 4.90
CA TYR A 24 -1.15 6.39 5.08
C TYR A 24 -0.07 5.34 5.34
N ILE A 25 -0.40 4.29 6.11
CA ILE A 25 0.50 3.14 6.31
C ILE A 25 0.77 2.44 4.97
N ALA A 26 -0.27 2.17 4.18
CA ALA A 26 -0.12 1.58 2.87
C ALA A 26 0.69 2.48 1.91
N ALA A 27 0.51 3.81 1.99
CA ALA A 27 1.27 4.77 1.21
C ALA A 27 2.75 4.79 1.59
N THR A 28 3.06 4.69 2.88
CA THR A 28 4.45 4.60 3.37
C THR A 28 5.14 3.36 2.80
N MET A 29 4.47 2.21 2.82
CA MET A 29 5.02 0.98 2.25
C MET A 29 5.23 1.09 0.73
N LEU A 30 4.30 1.73 0.02
CA LEU A 30 4.43 1.95 -1.41
C LEU A 30 5.60 2.90 -1.74
N LEU A 31 5.73 4.01 -1.00
CA LEU A 31 6.84 4.94 -1.14
C LEU A 31 8.18 4.24 -0.87
N ALA A 32 8.29 3.49 0.20
CA ALA A 32 9.50 2.75 0.53
C ALA A 32 9.84 1.69 -0.54
N TYR A 33 8.84 1.02 -1.11
CA TYR A 33 9.04 0.09 -2.21
C TYR A 33 9.60 0.79 -3.46
N GLU A 34 9.01 1.91 -3.87
CA GLU A 34 9.44 2.67 -5.05
C GLU A 34 10.87 3.19 -4.87
N GLN A 35 11.21 3.66 -3.69
CA GLN A 35 12.56 4.08 -3.35
C GLN A 35 13.57 2.93 -3.44
N TYR A 36 13.25 1.79 -2.84
CA TYR A 36 14.13 0.63 -2.83
C TYR A 36 14.30 0.01 -4.22
N SER A 37 13.26 0.07 -5.04
CA SER A 37 13.23 -0.53 -6.39
C SER A 37 13.80 0.39 -7.46
N SER A 38 13.73 1.71 -7.26
CA SER A 38 14.31 2.70 -8.14
C SER A 38 15.73 3.01 -7.71
N SER A 39 16.67 3.08 -8.67
CA SER A 39 18.04 3.55 -8.42
C SER A 39 18.10 5.03 -8.03
N ALA A 40 16.97 5.66 -7.83
CA ALA A 40 16.86 7.12 -7.76
C ALA A 40 17.31 7.73 -6.43
N GLY A 41 17.55 6.96 -5.40
CA GLY A 41 18.17 7.42 -4.15
C GLY A 41 17.54 8.69 -3.52
N THR A 42 16.23 8.84 -3.64
CA THR A 42 15.54 10.14 -3.53
C THR A 42 14.92 10.39 -2.14
N PHE A 43 14.90 9.38 -1.27
CA PHE A 43 14.37 9.51 0.08
C PHE A 43 15.50 9.44 1.11
N ASP A 44 15.24 9.93 2.30
CA ASP A 44 16.17 9.80 3.41
C ASP A 44 16.30 8.33 3.80
N THR A 45 17.53 7.82 3.88
CA THR A 45 17.80 6.44 4.27
C THR A 45 17.47 6.16 5.74
N ASP A 46 17.18 7.19 6.53
CA ASP A 46 16.79 7.05 7.93
C ASP A 46 15.33 6.61 8.10
N ASP A 47 14.54 6.68 7.03
CA ASP A 47 13.12 6.29 7.05
C ASP A 47 12.89 4.77 7.11
N TYR A 48 13.92 3.96 6.86
CA TYR A 48 13.86 2.50 6.97
C TYR A 48 15.23 1.88 7.27
N TRP A 49 15.24 0.77 7.99
CA TRP A 49 16.45 0.06 8.37
C TRP A 49 16.26 -1.46 8.35
N TRP A 50 17.38 -2.17 8.32
CA TRP A 50 17.36 -3.61 8.50
C TRP A 50 17.22 -3.96 9.99
N ASP A 51 16.17 -4.73 10.31
CA ASP A 51 15.96 -5.25 11.65
C ASP A 51 16.17 -6.76 11.67
N SER A 52 17.22 -7.19 12.36
CA SER A 52 17.57 -8.62 12.47
C SER A 52 16.57 -9.43 13.30
N SER A 53 15.79 -8.79 14.17
CA SER A 53 14.78 -9.46 15.00
C SER A 53 13.59 -9.95 14.18
N VAL A 54 13.25 -9.23 13.11
CA VAL A 54 12.18 -9.59 12.17
C VAL A 54 12.73 -10.17 10.86
N GLY A 55 14.04 -10.17 10.68
CA GLY A 55 14.70 -10.69 9.48
C GLY A 55 14.34 -9.93 8.20
N GLY A 56 14.16 -8.61 8.28
CA GLY A 56 13.71 -7.79 7.17
C GLY A 56 13.89 -6.29 7.38
N TYR A 57 13.60 -5.52 6.36
CA TYR A 57 13.56 -4.06 6.46
C TYR A 57 12.27 -3.60 7.15
N VAL A 58 12.42 -2.62 8.01
CA VAL A 58 11.33 -1.98 8.78
C VAL A 58 11.28 -0.50 8.42
N ILE A 59 10.11 0.05 8.32
CA ILE A 59 9.87 1.47 8.03
C ILE A 59 9.63 2.22 9.34
N ASP A 60 10.23 3.41 9.49
CA ASP A 60 10.00 4.25 10.66
C ASP A 60 8.52 4.70 10.74
N SER A 61 7.96 4.62 11.92
CA SER A 61 6.60 5.11 12.20
C SER A 61 6.47 6.62 12.00
N ASN A 62 7.55 7.38 12.18
CA ASN A 62 7.58 8.81 11.95
C ASN A 62 7.28 9.16 10.49
N PHE A 63 7.72 8.33 9.55
CA PHE A 63 7.42 8.51 8.15
C PHE A 63 5.91 8.43 7.86
N THR A 64 5.22 7.45 8.45
CA THR A 64 3.75 7.37 8.35
C THR A 64 3.08 8.60 8.95
N MET A 65 3.60 9.09 10.08
CA MET A 65 3.07 10.31 10.73
C MET A 65 3.33 11.56 9.92
N GLU A 66 4.45 11.66 9.22
CA GLU A 66 4.71 12.77 8.30
C GLU A 66 3.67 12.82 7.19
N LEU A 67 3.40 11.69 6.53
CA LEU A 67 2.35 11.60 5.51
C LEU A 67 0.96 11.92 6.08
N TYR A 68 0.64 11.41 7.27
CA TYR A 68 -0.61 11.72 7.94
C TYR A 68 -0.77 13.22 8.21
N ASN A 69 0.25 13.84 8.80
CA ASN A 69 0.24 15.28 9.09
C ASN A 69 0.13 16.12 7.83
N LEU A 70 0.78 15.70 6.74
CA LEU A 70 0.62 16.34 5.44
C LEU A 70 -0.82 16.21 4.94
N GLY A 71 -1.43 15.02 5.02
CA GLY A 71 -2.83 14.82 4.66
C GLY A 71 -3.78 15.69 5.50
N VAL A 72 -3.53 15.81 6.80
CA VAL A 72 -4.27 16.74 7.69
C VAL A 72 -4.16 18.18 7.20
N SER A 73 -2.94 18.63 6.87
CA SER A 73 -2.70 20.00 6.38
C SER A 73 -3.40 20.29 5.04
N LEU A 74 -3.63 19.26 4.24
CA LEU A 74 -4.40 19.33 2.99
C LEU A 74 -5.92 19.23 3.19
N GLY A 75 -6.38 19.09 4.44
CA GLY A 75 -7.79 19.02 4.78
C GLY A 75 -8.40 17.60 4.73
N TYR A 76 -7.60 16.56 4.57
CA TYR A 76 -8.11 15.18 4.48
C TYR A 76 -8.27 14.50 5.85
N GLY A 77 -7.54 14.95 6.86
CA GLY A 77 -7.65 14.41 8.23
C GLY A 77 -7.40 12.89 8.26
N THR A 78 -8.23 12.17 8.98
CA THR A 78 -8.21 10.70 9.06
C THR A 78 -8.85 10.02 7.85
N SER A 79 -9.23 10.76 6.81
CA SER A 79 -9.81 10.18 5.60
C SER A 79 -8.74 9.40 4.83
N THR A 80 -8.91 8.09 4.73
CA THR A 80 -8.01 7.20 3.99
C THR A 80 -8.62 6.75 2.67
N THR A 81 -9.29 7.67 1.98
CA THR A 81 -9.79 7.42 0.62
C THR A 81 -8.63 7.44 -0.38
N SER A 82 -8.81 6.78 -1.52
CA SER A 82 -7.82 6.83 -2.60
C SER A 82 -7.51 8.25 -3.08
N VAL A 83 -8.49 9.15 -3.03
CA VAL A 83 -8.30 10.58 -3.36
C VAL A 83 -7.37 11.26 -2.36
N ALA A 84 -7.64 11.09 -1.06
CA ALA A 84 -6.84 11.69 0.00
C ALA A 84 -5.39 11.22 -0.09
N ILE A 85 -5.19 9.92 -0.27
CA ILE A 85 -3.84 9.33 -0.38
C ILE A 85 -3.13 9.78 -1.65
N HIS A 86 -3.83 9.80 -2.79
CA HIS A 86 -3.26 10.30 -4.05
C HIS A 86 -2.69 11.73 -3.88
N TYR A 87 -3.51 12.67 -3.42
CA TYR A 87 -3.06 14.06 -3.29
C TYR A 87 -2.01 14.24 -2.20
N THR A 88 -2.06 13.47 -1.13
CA THR A 88 -1.04 13.51 -0.09
C THR A 88 0.31 13.02 -0.62
N VAL A 89 0.36 11.87 -1.28
CA VAL A 89 1.60 11.33 -1.85
C VAL A 89 2.13 12.24 -2.95
N LYS A 90 1.24 12.73 -3.82
CA LYS A 90 1.63 13.70 -4.85
C LYS A 90 2.30 14.93 -4.24
N LYS A 91 1.68 15.53 -3.23
CA LYS A 91 2.22 16.70 -2.54
C LYS A 91 3.53 16.41 -1.81
N TYR A 92 3.64 15.23 -1.21
CA TYR A 92 4.86 14.76 -0.57
C TYR A 92 6.04 14.72 -1.54
N LEU A 93 5.83 14.15 -2.74
CA LEU A 93 6.84 14.07 -3.79
C LEU A 93 7.17 15.44 -4.40
N GLU A 94 6.15 16.27 -4.67
CA GLU A 94 6.33 17.64 -5.14
C GLU A 94 7.19 18.48 -4.19
N ASN A 95 6.97 18.40 -2.88
CA ASN A 95 7.74 19.11 -1.88
C ASN A 95 9.23 18.71 -1.86
N ARG A 96 9.55 17.55 -2.41
CA ARG A 96 10.91 17.02 -2.55
C ARG A 96 11.47 17.15 -3.97
N ASN A 97 10.73 17.81 -4.88
CA ASN A 97 11.07 17.95 -6.31
C ASN A 97 11.27 16.59 -7.00
N ILE A 98 10.48 15.58 -6.61
CA ILE A 98 10.50 14.25 -7.17
C ILE A 98 9.36 14.15 -8.19
N ALA A 99 9.70 13.85 -9.44
CA ALA A 99 8.72 13.60 -10.49
C ALA A 99 8.14 12.19 -10.37
N ALA A 100 6.84 12.05 -10.55
CA ALA A 100 6.16 10.78 -10.50
C ALA A 100 4.89 10.75 -11.33
N SER A 101 4.63 9.60 -11.92
CA SER A 101 3.40 9.32 -12.67
C SER A 101 2.39 8.59 -11.77
N HIS A 102 1.25 9.21 -11.54
CA HIS A 102 0.21 8.72 -10.62
C HIS A 102 -0.95 8.03 -11.36
N THR A 103 -1.44 6.94 -10.81
CA THR A 103 -2.62 6.23 -11.31
C THR A 103 -3.63 6.07 -10.17
N SER A 104 -4.84 6.58 -10.37
CA SER A 104 -5.99 6.36 -9.49
C SER A 104 -7.16 5.87 -10.31
N LEU A 105 -7.79 4.79 -9.89
CA LEU A 105 -8.99 4.25 -10.53
C LEU A 105 -10.07 4.03 -9.47
N TYR A 106 -11.28 4.38 -9.84
CA TYR A 106 -12.47 4.20 -9.02
C TYR A 106 -13.33 3.07 -9.57
N SER A 107 -13.95 2.31 -8.67
CA SER A 107 -14.90 1.25 -9.03
C SER A 107 -16.03 1.77 -9.93
N PRO A 108 -16.61 0.92 -10.80
CA PRO A 108 -16.49 -0.53 -10.91
C PRO A 108 -15.35 -1.04 -11.81
N ILE A 109 -14.54 -0.14 -12.33
CA ILE A 109 -13.52 -0.46 -13.35
C ILE A 109 -12.20 -0.91 -12.72
N ALA A 110 -11.95 -0.58 -11.45
CA ALA A 110 -10.80 -1.08 -10.71
C ALA A 110 -10.99 -2.58 -10.41
N THR A 111 -10.81 -3.39 -11.43
CA THR A 111 -11.03 -4.82 -11.37
C THR A 111 -9.80 -5.54 -10.83
N ASN A 112 -10.00 -6.78 -10.41
CA ASN A 112 -8.91 -7.70 -10.07
C ASN A 112 -7.86 -7.78 -11.19
N MET A 113 -8.30 -7.71 -12.45
CA MET A 113 -7.40 -7.69 -13.61
C MET A 113 -6.49 -6.47 -13.62
N THR A 114 -7.00 -5.29 -13.24
CA THR A 114 -6.21 -4.05 -13.20
C THR A 114 -5.13 -4.14 -12.13
N ILE A 115 -5.47 -4.63 -10.92
CA ILE A 115 -4.50 -4.83 -9.84
C ILE A 115 -3.43 -5.84 -10.28
N ALA A 116 -3.84 -6.98 -10.81
CA ALA A 116 -2.92 -8.01 -11.28
C ALA A 116 -2.00 -7.50 -12.41
N SER A 117 -2.53 -6.67 -13.33
CA SER A 117 -1.72 -6.04 -14.38
C SER A 117 -0.67 -5.10 -13.79
N LYS A 118 -1.02 -4.27 -12.80
CA LYS A 118 -0.04 -3.38 -12.16
C LYS A 118 1.05 -4.17 -11.43
N ILE A 119 0.68 -5.19 -10.68
CA ILE A 119 1.64 -6.07 -10.00
C ILE A 119 2.54 -6.79 -11.02
N LYS A 120 1.99 -7.17 -12.17
CA LYS A 120 2.79 -7.78 -13.26
C LYS A 120 3.85 -6.81 -13.80
N ASP A 121 3.58 -5.52 -13.75
CA ASP A 121 4.48 -4.44 -14.17
C ASP A 121 5.38 -3.94 -13.01
N ASP A 122 5.56 -4.77 -11.97
CA ASP A 122 6.36 -4.47 -10.77
C ASP A 122 5.84 -3.29 -9.93
N ARG A 123 4.54 -3.02 -10.00
CA ARG A 123 3.89 -1.90 -9.29
C ARG A 123 2.93 -2.43 -8.23
N PRO A 124 3.27 -2.34 -6.95
CA PRO A 124 2.32 -2.58 -5.87
C PRO A 124 1.17 -1.57 -5.94
N VAL A 125 0.03 -1.98 -5.43
CA VAL A 125 -1.20 -1.19 -5.54
C VAL A 125 -1.82 -1.02 -4.16
N ILE A 126 -2.10 0.20 -3.75
CA ILE A 126 -2.96 0.43 -2.59
C ILE A 126 -4.40 0.20 -3.03
N TRP A 127 -5.03 -0.78 -2.41
CA TRP A 127 -6.43 -1.12 -2.61
C TRP A 127 -7.26 -0.59 -1.45
N PHE A 128 -8.32 0.16 -1.77
CA PHE A 128 -9.28 0.72 -0.82
C PHE A 128 -10.63 0.05 -1.06
N GLY A 129 -11.14 -0.65 -0.07
CA GLY A 129 -12.42 -1.30 -0.21
C GLY A 129 -12.72 -2.28 0.92
N VAL A 130 -13.70 -3.13 0.68
CA VAL A 130 -14.00 -4.23 1.59
C VAL A 130 -13.05 -5.37 1.26
N VAL A 131 -12.16 -5.69 2.18
CA VAL A 131 -11.25 -6.82 2.07
C VAL A 131 -11.65 -7.88 3.08
N SER A 132 -11.68 -9.14 2.65
CA SER A 132 -11.89 -10.26 3.55
C SER A 132 -10.54 -10.84 3.97
N LYS A 133 -10.28 -10.85 5.26
CA LYS A 133 -9.13 -11.54 5.82
C LYS A 133 -9.42 -13.04 5.80
N ASN A 134 -8.70 -13.77 4.97
CA ASN A 134 -8.80 -15.22 4.94
C ASN A 134 -7.81 -15.83 5.95
N SER A 135 -8.12 -15.72 7.24
CA SER A 135 -7.64 -16.71 8.19
C SER A 135 -8.77 -17.74 8.37
N ALA A 136 -8.43 -18.99 8.60
CA ALA A 136 -9.41 -20.07 8.72
C ALA A 136 -10.50 -19.79 9.78
N ASP A 137 -10.26 -18.84 10.68
CA ASP A 137 -11.12 -18.50 11.82
C ASP A 137 -11.80 -17.13 11.73
N ASP A 138 -11.45 -16.24 10.78
CA ASP A 138 -12.01 -14.89 10.79
C ASP A 138 -12.30 -14.37 9.37
N ARG A 139 -13.55 -14.56 8.93
CA ARG A 139 -14.10 -14.02 7.68
C ARG A 139 -14.69 -12.63 7.89
N THR A 140 -14.02 -11.78 8.64
CA THR A 140 -14.47 -10.40 8.81
C THR A 140 -14.19 -9.59 7.56
N ASN A 141 -15.23 -9.07 6.94
CA ASN A 141 -15.12 -8.07 5.89
C ASN A 141 -14.75 -6.73 6.54
N LEU A 142 -13.59 -6.22 6.22
CA LEU A 142 -13.09 -4.95 6.73
C LEU A 142 -13.08 -3.90 5.63
N SER A 143 -13.64 -2.73 5.90
CA SER A 143 -13.36 -1.54 5.09
C SER A 143 -11.96 -1.07 5.43
N HIS A 144 -11.01 -1.29 4.53
CA HIS A 144 -9.59 -1.11 4.81
C HIS A 144 -8.81 -0.70 3.57
N ALA A 145 -7.66 -0.07 3.79
CA ALA A 145 -6.66 0.15 2.77
C ALA A 145 -5.51 -0.83 2.97
N VAL A 146 -5.18 -1.58 1.95
CA VAL A 146 -4.12 -2.59 1.97
C VAL A 146 -3.16 -2.38 0.81
N LEU A 147 -1.91 -2.81 0.95
CA LEU A 147 -0.96 -2.82 -0.14
C LEU A 147 -0.91 -4.20 -0.79
N ALA A 148 -1.52 -4.34 -1.97
CA ALA A 148 -1.45 -5.55 -2.77
C ALA A 148 -0.13 -5.59 -3.54
N TYR A 149 0.65 -6.67 -3.39
CA TYR A 149 1.98 -6.82 -3.97
C TYR A 149 2.23 -8.20 -4.62
N GLY A 150 1.24 -9.07 -4.57
CA GLY A 150 1.29 -10.37 -5.22
C GLY A 150 -0.09 -10.83 -5.62
N TYR A 151 -0.16 -11.75 -6.57
CA TYR A 151 -1.41 -12.38 -6.94
C TYR A 151 -1.20 -13.82 -7.42
N GLU A 152 -2.25 -14.58 -7.26
CA GLU A 152 -2.46 -15.88 -7.91
C GLU A 152 -3.73 -15.82 -8.77
N TYR A 153 -3.70 -16.45 -9.91
CA TYR A 153 -4.87 -16.63 -10.74
C TYR A 153 -5.11 -18.10 -11.03
N SER A 154 -6.30 -18.57 -10.75
CA SER A 154 -6.79 -19.88 -11.16
C SER A 154 -8.04 -19.75 -12.02
N PHE A 155 -8.18 -20.65 -13.00
CA PHE A 155 -9.33 -20.62 -13.91
C PHE A 155 -10.67 -20.80 -13.18
N LEU A 156 -10.69 -21.60 -12.12
CA LEU A 156 -11.91 -21.89 -11.34
C LEU A 156 -12.08 -20.97 -10.14
N GLY A 157 -10.99 -20.48 -9.56
CA GLY A 157 -11.01 -19.67 -8.33
C GLY A 157 -10.88 -18.15 -8.56
N GLY A 158 -10.60 -17.71 -9.80
CA GLY A 158 -10.37 -16.30 -10.08
C GLY A 158 -9.04 -15.78 -9.53
N TYR A 159 -9.02 -14.52 -9.09
CA TYR A 159 -7.86 -13.86 -8.52
C TYR A 159 -7.86 -13.94 -6.99
N ALA A 160 -6.71 -14.32 -6.43
CA ALA A 160 -6.37 -14.12 -5.04
C ALA A 160 -5.16 -13.18 -4.97
N PHE A 161 -5.17 -12.24 -4.02
CA PHE A 161 -4.10 -11.28 -3.84
C PHE A 161 -3.35 -11.52 -2.55
N VAL A 162 -2.04 -11.32 -2.59
CA VAL A 162 -1.24 -11.18 -1.38
C VAL A 162 -1.12 -9.71 -1.08
N ALA A 163 -1.60 -9.32 0.09
CA ALA A 163 -1.62 -7.93 0.50
C ALA A 163 -1.09 -7.80 1.93
N HIS A 164 -0.40 -6.68 2.17
CA HIS A 164 0.00 -6.29 3.52
C HIS A 164 -1.07 -5.38 4.12
N PHE A 165 -1.58 -5.74 5.29
CA PHE A 165 -2.67 -5.04 5.96
C PHE A 165 -2.19 -3.85 6.81
N GLY A 166 -0.88 -3.65 6.93
CA GLY A 166 -0.31 -2.57 7.74
C GLY A 166 -0.30 -2.86 9.24
N TRP A 167 -0.61 -4.08 9.65
CA TRP A 167 -0.48 -4.58 11.02
C TRP A 167 0.71 -5.52 11.13
N ASP A 168 1.18 -5.77 12.35
CA ASP A 168 2.32 -6.66 12.58
C ASP A 168 2.17 -7.98 11.83
N ASP A 169 3.19 -8.36 11.09
CA ASP A 169 3.36 -9.63 10.38
C ASP A 169 2.22 -10.06 9.43
N SER A 170 1.33 -9.17 9.07
CA SER A 170 0.12 -9.55 8.36
C SER A 170 0.18 -9.38 6.85
N SER A 171 1.04 -10.14 6.20
CA SER A 171 0.83 -10.46 4.79
C SER A 171 -0.20 -11.58 4.70
N VAL A 172 -1.33 -11.31 4.11
CA VAL A 172 -2.46 -12.24 4.05
C VAL A 172 -2.92 -12.39 2.61
N VAL A 173 -3.29 -13.60 2.24
CA VAL A 173 -4.02 -13.82 0.99
C VAL A 173 -5.44 -13.28 1.19
N THR A 174 -5.84 -12.38 0.33
CA THR A 174 -7.18 -11.80 0.35
C THR A 174 -7.85 -11.91 -1.00
N TYR A 175 -9.15 -12.08 -0.95
CA TYR A 175 -10.00 -12.00 -2.14
C TYR A 175 -10.66 -10.63 -2.13
N SER A 176 -10.43 -9.84 -3.17
CA SER A 176 -11.03 -8.52 -3.22
C SER A 176 -12.54 -8.65 -3.39
N GLY A 177 -13.30 -7.96 -2.55
CA GLY A 177 -14.70 -7.66 -2.81
C GLY A 177 -14.84 -6.81 -4.08
N LEU A 178 -16.00 -6.88 -4.71
CA LEU A 178 -16.25 -6.31 -6.05
C LEU A 178 -16.22 -4.79 -6.14
N LEU A 179 -16.11 -4.07 -5.03
CA LEU A 179 -16.22 -2.60 -5.00
C LEU A 179 -15.05 -1.99 -4.23
N GLY A 180 -14.25 -1.20 -4.91
CA GLY A 180 -13.16 -0.49 -4.29
C GLY A 180 -12.51 0.52 -5.23
N SER A 181 -11.51 1.22 -4.74
CA SER A 181 -10.67 2.09 -5.55
C SER A 181 -9.21 1.71 -5.37
N LEU A 182 -8.38 2.06 -6.32
CA LEU A 182 -6.95 1.80 -6.25
C LEU A 182 -6.13 3.06 -6.46
N TYR A 183 -4.95 3.05 -5.90
CA TYR A 183 -3.92 4.04 -6.15
C TYR A 183 -2.55 3.37 -6.24
N THR A 184 -1.76 3.83 -7.19
CA THR A 184 -0.34 3.51 -7.33
C THR A 184 0.37 4.66 -8.04
N PHE A 185 1.68 4.68 -7.97
CA PHE A 185 2.52 5.61 -8.73
C PHE A 185 3.81 4.94 -9.16
N THR A 186 4.59 5.62 -9.99
CA THR A 186 5.96 5.28 -10.33
C THR A 186 6.79 6.54 -10.32
N LEU A 187 8.03 6.45 -9.88
CA LEU A 187 9.01 7.51 -10.05
C LEU A 187 9.41 7.60 -11.54
N ASP A 188 9.50 8.82 -12.05
CA ASP A 188 9.88 9.10 -13.45
C ASP A 188 11.40 9.15 -13.62
#